data_e98817806e13f8f6910dd4ef85b37ab3
#
_entry.id   e98817806e13f8f6910dd4ef85b37ab3
#
_cell.length_a   1.000
_cell.length_b   1.000
_cell.length_c   1.000
_cell.angle_alpha   90.00
_cell.angle_beta   90.00
_cell.angle_gamma   90.00
#
_symmetry.space_group_name_H-M   'P 1'
#
loop_
_entity.id
_entity.type
_entity.pdbx_description
1 polymer ?
#
loop_
_entity_poly.entity_id
_entity_poly.type
_entity_poly.pdbx_seq_one_letter_code
_entity_poly.pdbx_strand_id
1 'polypeptide(L)'
;MATRALGIVAGAIMSAIVAGGLPHAANAQHVLKLAFAGNEGSPYDTFAKEFSKEIERLTNGAVKGRVFCCFKMGSEEETFKKLQLGTLDGTLIAQNNAGPFYPKIDLLVLPYIFQNYDHAVKVLDGPIGKKIWSDMPEKADVHLIKVFSIAFRHIYNTKADIKSIDDFKRLKYRVPKNVVMIDTYKAFGNDPIPLPWGETLTATQTGTVDGGDLPVDIIYYQKFHEVAKHVALTGHFALAPPFFVADKFMKKLTPEQRDAIYKAADTAAAISRKQTVDDEEGLIKILKEKHGVTFTEPDKAPFIAAAAKVQEAFAKERGADYLELVKEIQAAAK
;
A
#
# COMPACT_ATOMS: atom_id res chain seq x y z
N MET A 1 -34.36 62.45 -75.25
CA MET A 1 -34.47 61.14 -75.97
C MET A 1 -33.75 60.09 -75.15
N ALA A 2 -34.47 59.09 -74.79
CA ALA A 2 -34.06 58.04 -73.82
C ALA A 2 -33.17 56.98 -74.55
N THR A 3 -32.22 56.44 -73.82
CA THR A 3 -31.70 55.09 -74.11
C THR A 3 -31.33 54.39 -72.78
N ARG A 4 -32.07 53.34 -72.52
CA ARG A 4 -31.89 52.43 -71.38
C ARG A 4 -30.73 51.52 -71.66
N ALA A 5 -29.81 51.30 -70.66
CA ALA A 5 -28.85 50.21 -70.63
C ALA A 5 -29.22 49.25 -69.53
N LEU A 6 -29.40 47.97 -69.91
CA LEU A 6 -29.75 46.84 -69.08
C LEU A 6 -28.45 46.29 -68.50
N GLY A 7 -28.33 46.31 -67.16
CA GLY A 7 -27.22 45.70 -66.50
C GLY A 7 -27.60 44.31 -65.93
N ILE A 8 -26.88 43.27 -66.40
CA ILE A 8 -27.01 41.88 -65.92
C ILE A 8 -26.24 41.71 -64.57
N VAL A 9 -26.94 41.43 -63.50
CA VAL A 9 -26.34 41.08 -62.18
C VAL A 9 -26.12 39.58 -62.18
N ALA A 10 -24.85 39.14 -62.25
CA ALA A 10 -24.47 37.75 -61.97
C ALA A 10 -24.35 37.50 -60.47
N GLY A 11 -25.28 36.71 -59.92
CA GLY A 11 -25.24 36.28 -58.52
C GLY A 11 -24.26 35.15 -58.31
N ALA A 12 -23.18 35.39 -57.56
CA ALA A 12 -22.28 34.36 -57.08
C ALA A 12 -22.87 33.71 -55.84
N ILE A 13 -23.26 32.43 -55.94
CA ILE A 13 -23.68 31.61 -54.81
C ILE A 13 -22.42 31.13 -54.07
N MET A 14 -22.14 31.73 -52.94
CA MET A 14 -21.06 31.34 -52.05
C MET A 14 -21.55 30.20 -51.14
N SER A 15 -21.19 28.94 -51.50
CA SER A 15 -21.47 27.76 -50.68
C SER A 15 -20.59 27.80 -49.42
N ALA A 16 -21.15 28.19 -48.27
CA ALA A 16 -20.49 28.07 -46.98
C ALA A 16 -20.48 26.59 -46.55
N ILE A 17 -19.30 25.95 -46.65
CA ILE A 17 -19.05 24.64 -46.01
C ILE A 17 -19.00 24.88 -44.49
N VAL A 18 -20.09 24.61 -43.82
CA VAL A 18 -20.12 24.49 -42.36
C VAL A 18 -19.40 23.20 -42.01
N ALA A 19 -18.10 23.28 -41.71
CA ALA A 19 -17.37 22.22 -41.06
C ALA A 19 -17.98 22.03 -39.66
N GLY A 20 -18.93 21.10 -39.55
CA GLY A 20 -19.50 20.68 -38.31
C GLY A 20 -18.42 20.00 -37.47
N GLY A 21 -17.70 20.77 -36.65
CA GLY A 21 -16.88 20.23 -35.58
C GLY A 21 -17.81 19.48 -34.64
N LEU A 22 -17.71 18.15 -34.59
CA LEU A 22 -18.35 17.37 -33.55
C LEU A 22 -17.92 17.97 -32.22
N PRO A 23 -18.86 18.27 -31.31
CA PRO A 23 -18.48 18.73 -29.99
C PRO A 23 -17.64 17.61 -29.34
N HIS A 24 -16.36 17.86 -29.14
CA HIS A 24 -15.59 17.09 -28.20
C HIS A 24 -16.35 17.25 -26.87
N ALA A 25 -17.04 16.19 -26.44
CA ALA A 25 -17.59 16.14 -25.10
C ALA A 25 -16.44 16.52 -24.18
N ALA A 26 -16.52 17.68 -23.54
CA ALA A 26 -15.58 18.08 -22.52
C ALA A 26 -15.65 17.01 -21.43
N ASN A 27 -14.74 16.03 -21.49
CA ASN A 27 -14.65 15.02 -20.44
C ASN A 27 -14.41 15.78 -19.13
N ALA A 28 -15.39 15.72 -18.24
CA ALA A 28 -15.25 16.33 -16.94
C ALA A 28 -13.95 15.85 -16.29
N GLN A 29 -13.07 16.80 -15.96
CA GLN A 29 -11.79 16.47 -15.32
C GLN A 29 -12.03 15.97 -13.91
N HIS A 30 -11.60 14.75 -13.62
CA HIS A 30 -11.64 14.15 -12.29
C HIS A 30 -10.29 14.35 -11.58
N VAL A 31 -10.32 14.86 -10.35
CA VAL A 31 -9.11 14.95 -9.50
C VAL A 31 -9.18 13.85 -8.45
N LEU A 32 -8.26 12.88 -8.53
CA LEU A 32 -8.08 11.83 -7.54
C LEU A 32 -7.16 12.35 -6.43
N LYS A 33 -7.72 12.65 -5.27
CA LYS A 33 -6.97 13.01 -4.06
C LYS A 33 -6.40 11.74 -3.45
N LEU A 34 -5.07 11.57 -3.49
CA LEU A 34 -4.34 10.40 -2.99
C LEU A 34 -3.53 10.77 -1.76
N ALA A 35 -3.76 10.11 -0.63
CA ALA A 35 -3.08 10.37 0.63
C ALA A 35 -2.24 9.18 1.11
N PHE A 36 -1.16 9.47 1.85
CA PHE A 36 -0.38 8.47 2.58
C PHE A 36 0.40 9.08 3.75
N ALA A 37 0.77 8.24 4.72
CA ALA A 37 1.48 8.63 5.93
C ALA A 37 3.02 8.59 5.79
N GLY A 38 3.54 7.95 4.74
CA GLY A 38 4.98 7.80 4.49
C GLY A 38 5.67 9.11 4.12
N ASN A 39 7.00 9.14 4.22
CA ASN A 39 7.83 10.30 3.86
C ASN A 39 8.13 10.35 2.35
N GLU A 40 8.52 11.53 1.89
CA GLU A 40 9.01 11.72 0.51
C GLU A 40 10.25 10.85 0.24
N GLY A 41 10.37 10.36 -0.99
CA GLY A 41 11.45 9.48 -1.45
C GLY A 41 11.25 7.99 -1.12
N SER A 42 10.28 7.64 -0.26
CA SER A 42 9.94 6.24 0.03
C SER A 42 9.22 5.55 -1.13
N PRO A 43 9.13 4.20 -1.14
CA PRO A 43 8.32 3.47 -2.13
C PRO A 43 6.86 3.93 -2.22
N TYR A 44 6.28 4.43 -1.12
CA TYR A 44 4.95 5.04 -1.09
C TYR A 44 4.88 6.32 -1.94
N ASP A 45 5.88 7.20 -1.79
CA ASP A 45 5.97 8.45 -2.54
C ASP A 45 6.23 8.20 -4.03
N THR A 46 7.13 7.26 -4.34
CA THR A 46 7.41 6.82 -5.71
C THR A 46 6.15 6.29 -6.38
N PHE A 47 5.41 5.38 -5.73
CA PHE A 47 4.15 4.89 -6.27
C PHE A 47 3.16 6.01 -6.52
N ALA A 48 2.94 6.90 -5.54
CA ALA A 48 1.96 7.97 -5.64
C ALA A 48 2.27 8.94 -6.79
N LYS A 49 3.54 9.29 -6.97
CA LYS A 49 4.01 10.18 -8.05
C LYS A 49 3.90 9.53 -9.43
N GLU A 50 4.38 8.29 -9.57
CA GLU A 50 4.33 7.57 -10.85
C GLU A 50 2.89 7.21 -11.24
N PHE A 51 2.04 6.80 -10.29
CA PHE A 51 0.62 6.62 -10.53
C PHE A 51 -0.05 7.90 -11.03
N SER A 52 0.21 9.04 -10.36
CA SER A 52 -0.39 10.32 -10.72
C SER A 52 0.01 10.79 -12.12
N LYS A 53 1.26 10.58 -12.50
CA LYS A 53 1.79 10.88 -13.83
C LYS A 53 1.16 9.97 -14.89
N GLU A 54 1.11 8.66 -14.61
CA GLU A 54 0.65 7.68 -15.57
C GLU A 54 -0.87 7.73 -15.79
N ILE A 55 -1.68 7.98 -14.74
CA ILE A 55 -3.13 8.12 -14.90
C ILE A 55 -3.49 9.37 -15.72
N GLU A 56 -2.78 10.49 -15.55
CA GLU A 56 -2.97 11.68 -16.35
C GLU A 56 -2.63 11.40 -17.83
N ARG A 57 -1.52 10.69 -18.09
CA ARG A 57 -1.10 10.28 -19.43
C ARG A 57 -2.13 9.37 -20.11
N LEU A 58 -2.57 8.30 -19.42
CA LEU A 58 -3.48 7.29 -19.99
C LEU A 58 -4.89 7.84 -20.25
N THR A 59 -5.29 8.87 -19.52
CA THR A 59 -6.62 9.49 -19.67
C THR A 59 -6.60 10.82 -20.43
N ASN A 60 -5.46 11.18 -21.06
CA ASN A 60 -5.28 12.48 -21.72
C ASN A 60 -5.72 13.66 -20.83
N GLY A 61 -5.39 13.60 -19.52
CA GLY A 61 -5.72 14.63 -18.53
C GLY A 61 -7.15 14.60 -17.99
N ALA A 62 -7.99 13.64 -18.40
CA ALA A 62 -9.35 13.53 -17.87
C ALA A 62 -9.38 13.09 -16.39
N VAL A 63 -8.38 12.32 -15.93
CA VAL A 63 -8.15 12.01 -14.52
C VAL A 63 -6.76 12.48 -14.10
N LYS A 64 -6.68 13.28 -13.04
CA LYS A 64 -5.42 13.79 -12.48
C LYS A 64 -5.23 13.35 -11.05
N GLY A 65 -4.03 12.90 -10.69
CA GLY A 65 -3.65 12.63 -9.32
C GLY A 65 -3.25 13.91 -8.57
N ARG A 66 -3.73 14.07 -7.33
CA ARG A 66 -3.26 15.08 -6.39
C ARG A 66 -2.77 14.41 -5.11
N VAL A 67 -1.46 14.42 -4.88
CA VAL A 67 -0.79 13.67 -3.81
C VAL A 67 -0.68 14.49 -2.52
N PHE A 68 -0.97 13.84 -1.39
CA PHE A 68 -0.85 14.38 -0.03
C PHE A 68 -0.07 13.39 0.85
N CYS A 69 1.24 13.60 1.00
CA CYS A 69 2.11 12.78 1.83
C CYS A 69 2.04 13.17 3.32
N CYS A 70 2.80 12.44 4.12
CA CYS A 70 3.34 12.92 5.39
C CYS A 70 2.24 13.29 6.39
N PHE A 71 1.21 12.46 6.53
CA PHE A 71 0.04 12.65 7.40
C PHE A 71 -0.81 13.90 7.12
N LYS A 72 -0.62 14.60 5.98
CA LYS A 72 -1.39 15.82 5.67
C LYS A 72 -2.91 15.60 5.63
N MET A 73 -3.36 14.36 5.42
CA MET A 73 -4.77 14.01 5.40
C MET A 73 -5.19 13.14 6.60
N GLY A 74 -4.33 13.03 7.64
CA GLY A 74 -4.57 12.25 8.85
C GLY A 74 -3.83 10.91 8.88
N SER A 75 -4.13 10.11 9.91
CA SER A 75 -3.62 8.75 10.10
C SER A 75 -4.13 7.81 8.99
N GLU A 76 -3.55 6.61 8.91
CA GLU A 76 -3.97 5.59 7.95
C GLU A 76 -5.43 5.19 8.15
N GLU A 77 -5.87 4.99 9.39
CA GLU A 77 -7.26 4.66 9.73
C GLU A 77 -8.22 5.81 9.39
N GLU A 78 -7.82 7.06 9.63
CA GLU A 78 -8.63 8.23 9.26
C GLU A 78 -8.75 8.38 7.74
N THR A 79 -7.66 8.14 6.99
CA THR A 79 -7.69 8.19 5.52
C THR A 79 -8.57 7.08 4.94
N PHE A 80 -8.56 5.87 5.52
CA PHE A 80 -9.46 4.80 5.10
C PHE A 80 -10.93 5.16 5.34
N LYS A 81 -11.27 5.69 6.52
CA LYS A 81 -12.62 6.21 6.81
C LYS A 81 -13.05 7.32 5.83
N LYS A 82 -12.12 8.21 5.46
CA LYS A 82 -12.39 9.25 4.46
C LYS A 82 -12.69 8.70 3.07
N LEU A 83 -12.11 7.55 2.67
CA LEU A 83 -12.50 6.83 1.45
C LEU A 83 -13.95 6.36 1.53
N GLN A 84 -14.32 5.68 2.62
CA GLN A 84 -15.70 5.18 2.83
C GLN A 84 -16.72 6.32 2.79
N LEU A 85 -16.39 7.47 3.36
CA LEU A 85 -17.23 8.68 3.31
C LEU A 85 -17.20 9.37 1.94
N GLY A 86 -16.20 9.09 1.07
CA GLY A 86 -16.02 9.73 -0.23
C GLY A 86 -15.49 11.17 -0.15
N THR A 87 -14.82 11.54 0.96
CA THR A 87 -14.15 12.83 1.14
C THR A 87 -12.68 12.79 0.71
N LEU A 88 -12.11 11.60 0.57
CA LEU A 88 -10.84 11.27 -0.05
C LEU A 88 -11.10 10.25 -1.15
N ASP A 89 -10.29 10.24 -2.22
CA ASP A 89 -10.52 9.40 -3.38
C ASP A 89 -9.58 8.18 -3.40
N GLY A 90 -8.34 8.32 -2.89
CA GLY A 90 -7.36 7.24 -2.81
C GLY A 90 -6.49 7.31 -1.55
N THR A 91 -6.02 6.16 -1.06
CA THR A 91 -5.04 6.10 0.04
C THR A 91 -4.08 4.93 -0.12
N LEU A 92 -2.85 5.13 0.35
CA LEU A 92 -1.83 4.10 0.51
C LEU A 92 -1.65 3.86 2.01
N ILE A 93 -1.98 2.67 2.48
CA ILE A 93 -1.85 2.30 3.90
C ILE A 93 -1.26 0.90 4.04
N ALA A 94 -0.69 0.57 5.18
CA ALA A 94 -0.30 -0.78 5.49
C ALA A 94 -1.53 -1.70 5.57
N GLN A 95 -1.47 -2.91 5.01
CA GLN A 95 -2.60 -3.85 4.97
C GLN A 95 -3.16 -4.18 6.36
N ASN A 96 -2.31 -4.25 7.37
CA ASN A 96 -2.74 -4.51 8.75
C ASN A 96 -3.65 -3.43 9.33
N ASN A 97 -3.59 -2.19 8.83
CA ASN A 97 -4.45 -1.09 9.28
C ASN A 97 -5.80 -1.06 8.54
N ALA A 98 -5.96 -1.87 7.47
CA ALA A 98 -7.24 -2.09 6.82
C ALA A 98 -8.08 -3.21 7.47
N GLY A 99 -7.47 -4.10 8.28
CA GLY A 99 -8.13 -5.22 8.94
C GLY A 99 -9.41 -4.87 9.71
N PRO A 100 -9.46 -3.80 10.51
CA PRO A 100 -10.66 -3.38 11.21
C PRO A 100 -11.85 -3.01 10.30
N PHE A 101 -11.59 -2.65 9.04
CA PHE A 101 -12.61 -2.28 8.06
C PHE A 101 -12.97 -3.42 7.12
N TYR A 102 -12.01 -4.32 6.87
CA TYR A 102 -12.17 -5.48 6.00
C TYR A 102 -11.34 -6.66 6.54
N PRO A 103 -11.90 -7.48 7.44
CA PRO A 103 -11.14 -8.51 8.17
C PRO A 103 -10.45 -9.57 7.31
N LYS A 104 -10.93 -9.82 6.08
CA LYS A 104 -10.33 -10.79 5.17
C LYS A 104 -8.90 -10.43 4.74
N ILE A 105 -8.54 -9.14 4.79
CA ILE A 105 -7.19 -8.68 4.48
C ILE A 105 -6.15 -9.13 5.53
N ASP A 106 -6.59 -9.51 6.74
CA ASP A 106 -5.72 -10.05 7.78
C ASP A 106 -5.04 -11.36 7.39
N LEU A 107 -5.55 -12.08 6.37
CA LEU A 107 -4.83 -13.20 5.74
C LEU A 107 -3.42 -12.80 5.26
N LEU A 108 -3.25 -11.56 4.80
CA LEU A 108 -1.96 -11.02 4.35
C LEU A 108 -1.04 -10.59 5.51
N VAL A 109 -1.56 -10.60 6.73
CA VAL A 109 -0.84 -10.21 7.95
C VAL A 109 -0.37 -11.44 8.75
N LEU A 110 -0.80 -12.64 8.36
CA LEU A 110 -0.40 -13.88 9.06
C LEU A 110 1.14 -14.02 9.07
N PRO A 111 1.74 -14.35 10.23
CA PRO A 111 3.20 -14.45 10.34
C PRO A 111 3.73 -15.58 9.46
N TYR A 112 4.82 -15.32 8.71
CA TYR A 112 5.45 -16.28 7.80
C TYR A 112 4.51 -16.91 6.77
N ILE A 113 3.39 -16.26 6.43
CA ILE A 113 2.46 -16.77 5.40
C ILE A 113 3.10 -16.69 4.00
N PHE A 114 3.97 -15.70 3.77
CA PHE A 114 4.80 -15.59 2.58
C PHE A 114 6.23 -16.02 2.89
N GLN A 115 6.78 -16.92 2.08
CA GLN A 115 8.14 -17.46 2.28
C GLN A 115 9.24 -16.54 1.74
N ASN A 116 8.93 -15.82 0.66
CA ASN A 116 9.84 -14.89 -0.01
C ASN A 116 9.05 -13.92 -0.88
N TYR A 117 9.78 -13.01 -1.55
CA TYR A 117 9.21 -12.00 -2.43
C TYR A 117 8.39 -12.60 -3.58
N ASP A 118 8.95 -13.60 -4.29
CA ASP A 118 8.30 -14.21 -5.45
C ASP A 118 6.99 -14.91 -5.08
N HIS A 119 6.98 -15.61 -3.93
CA HIS A 119 5.76 -16.20 -3.39
C HIS A 119 4.70 -15.13 -3.10
N ALA A 120 5.09 -14.01 -2.47
CA ALA A 120 4.17 -12.92 -2.20
C ALA A 120 3.61 -12.31 -3.51
N VAL A 121 4.45 -12.07 -4.52
CA VAL A 121 4.00 -11.58 -5.84
C VAL A 121 3.03 -12.55 -6.49
N LYS A 122 3.36 -13.87 -6.52
CA LYS A 122 2.50 -14.90 -7.10
C LYS A 122 1.10 -14.93 -6.49
N VAL A 123 1.01 -14.77 -5.18
CA VAL A 123 -0.27 -14.73 -4.44
C VAL A 123 -1.00 -13.41 -4.68
N LEU A 124 -0.32 -12.28 -4.46
CA LEU A 124 -0.95 -10.95 -4.44
C LEU A 124 -1.38 -10.46 -5.83
N ASP A 125 -0.64 -10.81 -6.88
CA ASP A 125 -1.00 -10.45 -8.26
C ASP A 125 -1.84 -11.55 -8.95
N GLY A 126 -1.94 -12.70 -8.31
CA GLY A 126 -2.62 -13.88 -8.83
C GLY A 126 -4.11 -13.97 -8.47
N PRO A 127 -4.73 -15.11 -8.81
CA PRO A 127 -6.15 -15.35 -8.53
C PRO A 127 -6.46 -15.43 -7.03
N ILE A 128 -5.52 -15.85 -6.18
CA ILE A 128 -5.71 -15.94 -4.73
C ILE A 128 -5.92 -14.54 -4.15
N GLY A 129 -5.08 -13.57 -4.51
CA GLY A 129 -5.24 -12.20 -4.09
C GLY A 129 -6.60 -11.62 -4.52
N LYS A 130 -6.98 -11.79 -5.78
CA LYS A 130 -8.30 -11.38 -6.28
C LYS A 130 -9.43 -11.98 -5.46
N LYS A 131 -9.35 -13.27 -5.11
CA LYS A 131 -10.34 -13.98 -4.27
C LYS A 131 -10.42 -13.37 -2.86
N ILE A 132 -9.30 -12.91 -2.30
CA ILE A 132 -9.26 -12.29 -0.96
C ILE A 132 -10.06 -10.97 -0.92
N TRP A 133 -9.95 -10.09 -1.93
CA TRP A 133 -10.55 -8.75 -1.87
C TRP A 133 -11.63 -8.45 -2.89
N SER A 134 -12.14 -9.47 -3.63
CA SER A 134 -13.17 -9.28 -4.66
C SER A 134 -14.47 -8.66 -4.15
N ASP A 135 -14.87 -8.95 -2.91
CA ASP A 135 -16.09 -8.45 -2.27
C ASP A 135 -15.87 -7.17 -1.42
N MET A 136 -14.67 -6.58 -1.48
CA MET A 136 -14.35 -5.38 -0.72
C MET A 136 -15.19 -4.15 -1.12
N PRO A 137 -15.53 -3.90 -2.39
CA PRO A 137 -16.40 -2.78 -2.76
C PRO A 137 -17.78 -2.85 -2.11
N GLU A 138 -18.33 -4.05 -1.94
CA GLU A 138 -19.64 -4.28 -1.33
C GLU A 138 -19.58 -4.19 0.20
N LYS A 139 -18.47 -4.66 0.81
CA LYS A 139 -18.34 -4.76 2.27
C LYS A 139 -17.70 -3.56 2.94
N ALA A 140 -16.88 -2.82 2.21
CA ALA A 140 -16.08 -1.72 2.76
C ALA A 140 -16.14 -0.41 1.95
N ASP A 141 -16.95 -0.32 0.88
CA ASP A 141 -17.09 0.86 0.01
C ASP A 141 -15.76 1.34 -0.63
N VAL A 142 -14.79 0.43 -0.79
CA VAL A 142 -13.49 0.71 -1.39
C VAL A 142 -13.06 -0.42 -2.33
N HIS A 143 -12.22 -0.08 -3.30
CA HIS A 143 -11.53 -1.04 -4.16
C HIS A 143 -10.07 -1.15 -3.75
N LEU A 144 -9.55 -2.36 -3.56
CA LEU A 144 -8.11 -2.61 -3.58
C LEU A 144 -7.69 -2.68 -5.04
N ILE A 145 -6.91 -1.69 -5.48
CA ILE A 145 -6.48 -1.57 -6.87
C ILE A 145 -5.20 -2.38 -7.11
N LYS A 146 -4.19 -2.20 -6.24
CA LYS A 146 -2.90 -2.88 -6.36
C LYS A 146 -2.17 -2.91 -5.03
N VAL A 147 -1.47 -4.00 -4.75
CA VAL A 147 -0.41 -4.02 -3.74
C VAL A 147 0.83 -3.45 -4.41
N PHE A 148 1.31 -2.29 -3.96
CA PHE A 148 2.31 -1.51 -4.69
C PHE A 148 3.75 -1.71 -4.21
N SER A 149 3.95 -2.27 -3.03
CA SER A 149 5.25 -2.61 -2.47
C SER A 149 5.16 -3.96 -1.76
N ILE A 150 6.28 -4.64 -1.59
CA ILE A 150 6.38 -5.88 -0.82
C ILE A 150 7.74 -5.86 -0.14
N ALA A 151 7.74 -5.83 1.18
CA ALA A 151 8.94 -5.89 2.01
C ALA A 151 8.70 -6.82 3.20
N PHE A 152 9.76 -7.29 3.85
CA PHE A 152 9.63 -8.10 5.06
C PHE A 152 9.97 -7.27 6.29
N ARG A 153 9.19 -7.46 7.35
CA ARG A 153 9.35 -6.73 8.60
C ARG A 153 10.35 -7.46 9.50
N HIS A 154 11.24 -6.68 10.08
CA HIS A 154 12.32 -7.11 10.96
C HIS A 154 12.16 -6.46 12.34
N ILE A 155 12.59 -7.14 13.37
CA ILE A 155 12.55 -6.60 14.74
C ILE A 155 13.63 -5.53 14.87
N TYR A 156 13.25 -4.33 15.27
CA TYR A 156 14.20 -3.27 15.65
C TYR A 156 14.06 -2.93 17.14
N ASN A 157 15.14 -2.52 17.78
CA ASN A 157 15.10 -2.07 19.17
C ASN A 157 16.26 -1.13 19.55
N THR A 158 16.12 -0.50 20.73
CA THR A 158 17.08 0.48 21.28
C THR A 158 18.05 -0.14 22.29
N LYS A 159 17.98 -1.43 22.62
CA LYS A 159 18.63 -2.02 23.78
C LYS A 159 19.76 -2.99 23.45
N ALA A 160 19.49 -4.01 22.63
CA ALA A 160 20.42 -5.12 22.45
C ALA A 160 20.17 -5.91 21.16
N ASP A 161 21.17 -6.65 20.75
CA ASP A 161 21.07 -7.62 19.67
C ASP A 161 20.13 -8.76 20.04
N ILE A 162 19.21 -9.10 19.14
CA ILE A 162 18.32 -10.25 19.27
C ILE A 162 18.93 -11.41 18.45
N LYS A 163 19.35 -12.47 19.12
CA LYS A 163 19.94 -13.68 18.51
C LYS A 163 19.05 -14.90 18.63
N SER A 164 18.02 -14.82 19.51
CA SER A 164 17.09 -15.89 19.77
C SER A 164 15.69 -15.35 20.12
N ILE A 165 14.69 -16.22 20.12
CA ILE A 165 13.35 -15.89 20.59
C ILE A 165 13.33 -15.55 22.10
N ASP A 166 14.28 -16.05 22.88
CA ASP A 166 14.38 -15.72 24.30
C ASP A 166 14.91 -14.30 24.54
N ASP A 167 15.79 -13.81 23.66
CA ASP A 167 16.22 -12.40 23.72
C ASP A 167 15.04 -11.47 23.37
N PHE A 168 14.20 -11.87 22.41
CA PHE A 168 13.00 -11.13 22.04
C PHE A 168 12.04 -10.93 23.23
N LYS A 169 11.84 -11.93 24.06
CA LYS A 169 10.88 -11.90 25.19
C LYS A 169 11.17 -10.81 26.22
N ARG A 170 12.40 -10.30 26.29
CA ARG A 170 12.86 -9.41 27.38
C ARG A 170 12.54 -7.94 27.18
N LEU A 171 12.12 -7.53 25.99
CA LEU A 171 11.93 -6.14 25.62
C LEU A 171 10.45 -5.78 25.50
N LYS A 172 10.16 -4.49 25.57
CA LYS A 172 8.81 -3.95 25.34
C LYS A 172 8.66 -3.57 23.87
N TYR A 173 7.77 -4.22 23.17
CA TYR A 173 7.56 -3.95 21.75
C TYR A 173 6.25 -3.25 21.46
N ARG A 174 6.31 -2.33 20.50
CA ARG A 174 5.12 -1.81 19.85
C ARG A 174 4.67 -2.75 18.75
N VAL A 175 3.37 -2.95 18.64
CA VAL A 175 2.74 -3.49 17.41
C VAL A 175 1.67 -2.53 16.91
N PRO A 176 1.27 -2.60 15.62
CA PRO A 176 0.06 -1.96 15.13
C PRO A 176 -1.18 -2.45 15.89
N LYS A 177 -2.29 -1.70 15.85
CA LYS A 177 -3.59 -2.12 16.41
C LYS A 177 -4.24 -3.18 15.53
N ASN A 178 -3.58 -4.32 15.36
CA ASN A 178 -4.03 -5.45 14.56
C ASN A 178 -3.97 -6.73 15.40
N VAL A 179 -5.07 -7.47 15.46
CA VAL A 179 -5.22 -8.65 16.31
C VAL A 179 -4.20 -9.73 15.96
N VAL A 180 -3.96 -9.99 14.67
CA VAL A 180 -3.01 -11.03 14.23
C VAL A 180 -1.59 -10.70 14.69
N MET A 181 -1.17 -9.43 14.59
CA MET A 181 0.16 -9.00 15.02
C MET A 181 0.31 -9.07 16.55
N ILE A 182 -0.73 -8.68 17.30
CA ILE A 182 -0.77 -8.80 18.76
C ILE A 182 -0.62 -10.27 19.17
N ASP A 183 -1.42 -11.16 18.59
CA ASP A 183 -1.41 -12.59 18.91
C ASP A 183 -0.11 -13.27 18.50
N THR A 184 0.52 -12.81 17.41
CA THR A 184 1.84 -13.29 16.99
C THR A 184 2.90 -12.97 18.04
N TYR A 185 2.96 -11.73 18.55
CA TYR A 185 3.92 -11.35 19.59
C TYR A 185 3.67 -12.10 20.89
N LYS A 186 2.41 -12.33 21.26
CA LYS A 186 2.06 -13.19 22.39
C LYS A 186 2.53 -14.63 22.20
N ALA A 187 2.37 -15.18 20.99
CA ALA A 187 2.87 -16.51 20.65
C ALA A 187 4.41 -16.59 20.70
N PHE A 188 5.12 -15.48 20.38
CA PHE A 188 6.56 -15.36 20.58
C PHE A 188 6.98 -15.19 22.03
N GLY A 189 6.02 -15.07 22.96
CA GLY A 189 6.24 -14.95 24.41
C GLY A 189 6.44 -13.51 24.89
N ASN A 190 5.90 -12.54 24.18
CA ASN A 190 5.94 -11.11 24.51
C ASN A 190 4.52 -10.55 24.66
N ASP A 191 4.34 -9.58 25.55
CA ASP A 191 3.08 -8.83 25.68
C ASP A 191 3.25 -7.44 25.06
N PRO A 192 2.84 -7.25 23.79
CA PRO A 192 3.14 -6.05 23.04
C PRO A 192 2.20 -4.90 23.40
N ILE A 193 2.64 -3.67 23.15
CA ILE A 193 1.87 -2.42 23.32
C ILE A 193 1.31 -1.99 21.95
N PRO A 194 -0.01 -2.08 21.71
CA PRO A 194 -0.63 -1.63 20.47
C PRO A 194 -0.66 -0.10 20.39
N LEU A 195 0.04 0.49 19.41
CA LEU A 195 0.05 1.94 19.17
C LEU A 195 -0.18 2.25 17.69
N PRO A 196 -0.85 3.37 17.37
CA PRO A 196 -0.98 3.87 16.01
C PRO A 196 0.40 4.16 15.39
N TRP A 197 0.48 4.11 14.06
CA TRP A 197 1.74 4.36 13.35
C TRP A 197 2.36 5.72 13.70
N GLY A 198 1.59 6.79 13.73
CA GLY A 198 2.08 8.15 14.00
C GLY A 198 2.71 8.34 15.38
N GLU A 199 2.44 7.46 16.34
CA GLU A 199 3.00 7.52 17.71
C GLU A 199 4.28 6.68 17.86
N THR A 200 4.58 5.81 16.90
CA THR A 200 5.59 4.75 17.04
C THR A 200 7.01 5.30 17.25
N LEU A 201 7.43 6.28 16.46
CA LEU A 201 8.78 6.85 16.58
C LEU A 201 8.95 7.55 17.93
N THR A 202 8.00 8.38 18.33
CA THR A 202 8.02 9.08 19.62
C THR A 202 8.03 8.10 20.79
N ALA A 203 7.21 7.06 20.76
CA ALA A 203 7.18 6.03 21.80
C ALA A 203 8.53 5.29 21.93
N THR A 204 9.23 5.07 20.80
CA THR A 204 10.58 4.49 20.78
C THR A 204 11.61 5.49 21.34
N GLN A 205 11.53 6.76 20.97
CA GLN A 205 12.42 7.83 21.46
C GLN A 205 12.31 8.05 22.96
N THR A 206 11.10 8.02 23.49
CA THR A 206 10.84 8.26 24.92
C THR A 206 11.03 7.00 25.80
N GLY A 207 11.27 5.83 25.18
CA GLY A 207 11.41 4.57 25.91
C GLY A 207 10.09 4.00 26.44
N THR A 208 8.94 4.49 25.97
CA THR A 208 7.63 3.88 26.21
C THR A 208 7.62 2.45 25.69
N VAL A 209 8.24 2.23 24.53
CA VAL A 209 8.60 0.93 23.98
C VAL A 209 10.10 0.87 23.70
N ASP A 210 10.66 -0.34 23.77
CA ASP A 210 12.08 -0.56 23.44
C ASP A 210 12.27 -0.77 21.94
N GLY A 211 11.23 -1.14 21.20
CA GLY A 211 11.29 -1.41 19.77
C GLY A 211 9.94 -1.80 19.17
N GLY A 212 10.02 -2.42 18.01
CA GLY A 212 8.89 -2.91 17.23
C GLY A 212 9.38 -3.70 16.03
N ASP A 213 8.59 -3.72 14.96
CA ASP A 213 8.98 -4.36 13.71
C ASP A 213 8.71 -3.46 12.50
N LEU A 214 9.69 -3.35 11.62
CA LEU A 214 9.63 -2.55 10.38
C LEU A 214 10.49 -3.19 9.29
N PRO A 215 10.16 -2.98 8.02
CA PRO A 215 11.09 -3.19 6.92
C PRO A 215 12.28 -2.22 6.98
N VAL A 216 13.38 -2.60 6.33
CA VAL A 216 14.64 -1.83 6.35
C VAL A 216 14.47 -0.44 5.72
N ASP A 217 13.71 -0.34 4.64
CA ASP A 217 13.40 0.94 3.98
C ASP A 217 12.67 1.91 4.91
N ILE A 218 11.69 1.43 5.67
CA ILE A 218 10.99 2.27 6.66
C ILE A 218 11.91 2.67 7.81
N ILE A 219 12.78 1.76 8.30
CA ILE A 219 13.79 2.10 9.32
C ILE A 219 14.66 3.27 8.84
N TYR A 220 15.01 3.31 7.57
CA TYR A 220 15.81 4.38 6.98
C TYR A 220 14.99 5.65 6.71
N TYR A 221 13.96 5.59 5.86
CA TYR A 221 13.20 6.77 5.43
C TYR A 221 12.44 7.48 6.55
N GLN A 222 11.99 6.72 7.56
CA GLN A 222 11.28 7.26 8.74
C GLN A 222 12.22 7.54 9.92
N LYS A 223 13.56 7.42 9.71
CA LYS A 223 14.62 7.77 10.65
C LYS A 223 14.61 6.99 11.97
N PHE A 224 14.05 5.79 11.99
CA PHE A 224 14.11 4.92 13.18
C PHE A 224 15.55 4.57 13.55
N HIS A 225 16.46 4.51 12.58
CA HIS A 225 17.89 4.29 12.79
C HIS A 225 18.58 5.37 13.64
N GLU A 226 17.99 6.56 13.80
CA GLU A 226 18.54 7.60 14.69
C GLU A 226 18.39 7.21 16.18
N VAL A 227 17.35 6.46 16.51
CA VAL A 227 16.99 6.08 17.90
C VAL A 227 17.20 4.61 18.21
N ALA A 228 17.00 3.71 17.24
CA ALA A 228 17.15 2.26 17.40
C ALA A 228 18.35 1.75 16.58
N LYS A 229 19.30 1.10 17.26
CA LYS A 229 20.56 0.67 16.66
C LYS A 229 20.67 -0.84 16.45
N HIS A 230 19.68 -1.62 16.86
CA HIS A 230 19.69 -3.07 16.76
C HIS A 230 18.55 -3.54 15.88
N VAL A 231 18.86 -4.31 14.83
CA VAL A 231 17.88 -4.90 13.91
C VAL A 231 18.14 -6.40 13.80
N ALA A 232 17.11 -7.21 14.05
CA ALA A 232 17.15 -8.66 13.87
C ALA A 232 16.35 -9.04 12.62
N LEU A 233 16.98 -9.65 11.63
CA LEU A 233 16.43 -10.00 10.32
C LEU A 233 15.50 -11.22 10.39
N THR A 234 14.38 -11.06 11.10
CA THR A 234 13.41 -12.14 11.33
C THR A 234 12.51 -12.41 10.13
N GLY A 235 12.11 -11.38 9.40
CA GLY A 235 11.21 -11.50 8.23
C GLY A 235 9.85 -12.13 8.57
N HIS A 236 9.36 -11.92 9.79
CA HIS A 236 8.21 -12.64 10.33
C HIS A 236 6.85 -12.17 9.79
N PHE A 237 6.76 -10.97 9.23
CA PHE A 237 5.59 -10.46 8.52
C PHE A 237 6.00 -9.89 7.17
N ALA A 238 5.15 -10.03 6.17
CA ALA A 238 5.23 -9.18 4.99
C ALA A 238 4.55 -7.84 5.25
N LEU A 239 5.15 -6.75 4.81
CA LEU A 239 4.49 -5.48 4.58
C LEU A 239 4.15 -5.41 3.09
N ALA A 240 2.88 -5.51 2.78
CA ALA A 240 2.34 -5.55 1.42
C ALA A 240 1.23 -4.48 1.27
N PRO A 241 1.60 -3.20 1.29
CA PRO A 241 0.65 -2.10 1.38
C PRO A 241 -0.17 -1.96 0.11
N PRO A 242 -1.52 -1.94 0.23
CA PRO A 242 -2.40 -1.72 -0.89
C PRO A 242 -2.60 -0.24 -1.22
N PHE A 243 -2.85 0.02 -2.51
CA PHE A 243 -3.51 1.22 -2.99
C PHE A 243 -5.02 0.98 -2.99
N PHE A 244 -5.74 1.76 -2.19
CA PHE A 244 -7.20 1.74 -2.14
C PHE A 244 -7.77 2.97 -2.84
N VAL A 245 -8.89 2.76 -3.55
CA VAL A 245 -9.69 3.82 -4.16
C VAL A 245 -11.14 3.70 -3.69
N ALA A 246 -11.75 4.83 -3.35
CA ALA A 246 -13.14 4.92 -2.93
C ALA A 246 -14.10 4.42 -4.03
N ASP A 247 -15.06 3.57 -3.69
CA ASP A 247 -16.08 3.10 -4.61
C ASP A 247 -16.88 4.27 -5.23
N LYS A 248 -17.17 5.29 -4.42
CA LYS A 248 -17.80 6.53 -4.89
C LYS A 248 -17.01 7.24 -5.98
N PHE A 249 -15.67 7.18 -5.94
CA PHE A 249 -14.84 7.75 -7.00
C PHE A 249 -14.87 6.88 -8.24
N MET A 250 -14.71 5.56 -8.10
CA MET A 250 -14.75 4.61 -9.21
C MET A 250 -16.06 4.68 -9.98
N LYS A 251 -17.19 4.90 -9.30
CA LYS A 251 -18.52 5.05 -9.92
C LYS A 251 -18.67 6.29 -10.79
N LYS A 252 -17.87 7.33 -10.60
CA LYS A 252 -17.87 8.55 -11.43
C LYS A 252 -17.13 8.38 -12.75
N LEU A 253 -16.28 7.37 -12.85
CA LEU A 253 -15.40 7.14 -13.99
C LEU A 253 -16.09 6.34 -15.10
N THR A 254 -15.72 6.60 -16.36
CA THR A 254 -16.09 5.72 -17.47
C THR A 254 -15.38 4.36 -17.35
N PRO A 255 -15.84 3.30 -18.06
CA PRO A 255 -15.13 2.03 -18.08
C PRO A 255 -13.64 2.17 -18.46
N GLU A 256 -13.34 2.98 -19.47
CA GLU A 256 -11.98 3.23 -19.97
C GLU A 256 -11.11 3.95 -18.92
N GLN A 257 -11.70 4.90 -18.18
CA GLN A 257 -11.00 5.59 -17.11
C GLN A 257 -10.73 4.64 -15.91
N ARG A 258 -11.67 3.72 -15.60
CA ARG A 258 -11.45 2.69 -14.59
C ARG A 258 -10.32 1.74 -14.98
N ASP A 259 -10.29 1.28 -16.22
CA ASP A 259 -9.20 0.47 -16.74
C ASP A 259 -7.86 1.20 -16.65
N ALA A 260 -7.86 2.52 -16.92
CA ALA A 260 -6.66 3.33 -16.78
C ALA A 260 -6.15 3.41 -15.34
N ILE A 261 -7.05 3.43 -14.32
CA ILE A 261 -6.65 3.36 -12.89
C ILE A 261 -5.82 2.09 -12.64
N TYR A 262 -6.30 0.91 -13.07
CA TYR A 262 -5.59 -0.35 -12.88
C TYR A 262 -4.25 -0.37 -13.62
N LYS A 263 -4.22 0.05 -14.89
CA LYS A 263 -2.99 0.10 -15.70
C LYS A 263 -1.95 1.06 -15.13
N ALA A 264 -2.38 2.25 -14.69
CA ALA A 264 -1.50 3.21 -14.04
C ALA A 264 -0.92 2.66 -12.72
N ALA A 265 -1.75 1.96 -11.94
CA ALA A 265 -1.31 1.31 -10.72
C ALA A 265 -0.33 0.15 -10.98
N ASP A 266 -0.52 -0.64 -12.03
CA ASP A 266 0.41 -1.69 -12.42
C ASP A 266 1.79 -1.11 -12.78
N THR A 267 1.84 -0.05 -13.60
CA THR A 267 3.08 0.64 -13.98
C THR A 267 3.78 1.22 -12.75
N ALA A 268 3.06 1.94 -11.89
CA ALA A 268 3.61 2.55 -10.69
C ALA A 268 4.10 1.49 -9.67
N ALA A 269 3.37 0.39 -9.53
CA ALA A 269 3.75 -0.71 -8.64
C ALA A 269 5.03 -1.40 -9.11
N ALA A 270 5.23 -1.60 -10.40
CA ALA A 270 6.47 -2.18 -10.92
C ALA A 270 7.69 -1.34 -10.52
N ILE A 271 7.58 0.00 -10.60
CA ILE A 271 8.67 0.93 -10.24
C ILE A 271 8.89 0.93 -8.73
N SER A 272 7.83 1.05 -7.92
CA SER A 272 7.98 1.13 -6.47
C SER A 272 8.43 -0.20 -5.84
N ARG A 273 8.00 -1.34 -6.39
CA ARG A 273 8.49 -2.67 -5.97
C ARG A 273 9.97 -2.87 -6.30
N LYS A 274 10.38 -2.41 -7.50
CA LYS A 274 11.80 -2.45 -7.85
C LYS A 274 12.62 -1.62 -6.88
N GLN A 275 12.18 -0.41 -6.55
CA GLN A 275 12.83 0.41 -5.53
C GLN A 275 12.92 -0.32 -4.19
N THR A 276 11.84 -0.95 -3.72
CA THR A 276 11.83 -1.68 -2.44
C THR A 276 12.86 -2.80 -2.40
N VAL A 277 13.00 -3.55 -3.50
CA VAL A 277 14.00 -4.63 -3.62
C VAL A 277 15.42 -4.06 -3.66
N ASP A 278 15.66 -3.04 -4.49
CA ASP A 278 16.98 -2.41 -4.63
C ASP A 278 17.41 -1.73 -3.29
N ASP A 279 16.46 -1.16 -2.55
CA ASP A 279 16.70 -0.49 -1.27
C ASP A 279 17.14 -1.48 -0.17
N GLU A 280 16.64 -2.70 -0.14
CA GLU A 280 16.87 -3.61 1.00
C GLU A 280 18.36 -3.84 1.28
N GLU A 281 19.12 -4.33 0.30
CA GLU A 281 20.56 -4.57 0.49
C GLU A 281 21.37 -3.27 0.60
N GLY A 282 21.05 -2.28 -0.24
CA GLY A 282 21.73 -0.98 -0.25
C GLY A 282 21.57 -0.23 1.07
N LEU A 283 20.38 -0.23 1.63
CA LEU A 283 20.09 0.45 2.90
C LEU A 283 20.67 -0.29 4.11
N ILE A 284 20.71 -1.62 4.12
CA ILE A 284 21.41 -2.39 5.16
C ILE A 284 22.89 -1.95 5.22
N LYS A 285 23.56 -1.82 4.08
CA LYS A 285 24.94 -1.36 4.02
C LYS A 285 25.09 0.07 4.56
N ILE A 286 24.24 1.00 4.10
CA ILE A 286 24.24 2.39 4.56
C ILE A 286 23.99 2.48 6.05
N LEU A 287 23.00 1.74 6.58
CA LEU A 287 22.66 1.72 7.99
C LEU A 287 23.80 1.18 8.85
N LYS A 288 24.51 0.15 8.42
CA LYS A 288 25.70 -0.39 9.09
C LYS A 288 26.86 0.62 9.08
N GLU A 289 27.25 1.08 7.89
CA GLU A 289 28.48 1.84 7.71
C GLU A 289 28.38 3.32 8.16
N LYS A 290 27.23 3.95 7.92
CA LYS A 290 27.05 5.39 8.18
C LYS A 290 26.27 5.69 9.45
N HIS A 291 25.40 4.79 9.88
CA HIS A 291 24.50 5.04 11.00
C HIS A 291 24.76 4.15 12.23
N GLY A 292 25.73 3.23 12.15
CA GLY A 292 26.10 2.36 13.27
C GLY A 292 25.00 1.42 13.72
N VAL A 293 24.12 1.00 12.81
CA VAL A 293 23.08 0.02 13.09
C VAL A 293 23.67 -1.40 13.01
N THR A 294 23.44 -2.20 14.03
CA THR A 294 23.81 -3.63 14.04
C THR A 294 22.67 -4.47 13.48
N PHE A 295 23.04 -5.49 12.69
CA PHE A 295 22.09 -6.45 12.14
C PHE A 295 22.44 -7.85 12.60
N THR A 296 21.47 -8.60 13.10
CA THR A 296 21.58 -10.01 13.49
C THR A 296 20.65 -10.88 12.66
N GLU A 297 21.01 -12.14 12.51
CA GLU A 297 20.20 -13.17 11.86
C GLU A 297 19.88 -14.26 12.88
N PRO A 298 18.80 -14.10 13.66
CA PRO A 298 18.42 -15.09 14.66
C PRO A 298 17.96 -16.39 14.02
N ASP A 299 18.07 -17.50 14.76
CA ASP A 299 17.40 -18.74 14.36
C ASP A 299 15.90 -18.52 14.25
N LYS A 300 15.37 -18.69 13.02
CA LYS A 300 13.95 -18.46 12.72
C LYS A 300 13.05 -19.64 13.08
N ALA A 301 13.59 -20.83 13.28
CA ALA A 301 12.80 -22.03 13.52
C ALA A 301 11.85 -21.93 14.72
N PRO A 302 12.26 -21.38 15.90
CA PRO A 302 11.33 -21.16 17.01
C PRO A 302 10.21 -20.14 16.73
N PHE A 303 10.53 -19.07 15.97
CA PHE A 303 9.55 -18.08 15.55
C PHE A 303 8.53 -18.67 14.56
N ILE A 304 8.99 -19.46 13.58
CA ILE A 304 8.12 -20.14 12.60
C ILE A 304 7.20 -21.14 13.30
N ALA A 305 7.72 -21.92 14.26
CA ALA A 305 6.93 -22.88 15.01
C ALA A 305 5.83 -22.21 15.86
N ALA A 306 6.13 -21.05 16.46
CA ALA A 306 5.15 -20.26 17.19
C ALA A 306 4.10 -19.63 16.26
N ALA A 307 4.55 -19.12 15.09
CA ALA A 307 3.71 -18.53 14.05
C ALA A 307 2.69 -19.52 13.47
N ALA A 308 3.07 -20.78 13.28
CA ALA A 308 2.16 -21.82 12.78
C ALA A 308 0.91 -21.98 13.65
N LYS A 309 1.05 -21.85 14.97
CA LYS A 309 -0.09 -21.89 15.92
C LYS A 309 -1.03 -20.69 15.74
N VAL A 310 -0.48 -19.51 15.43
CA VAL A 310 -1.28 -18.30 15.14
C VAL A 310 -2.07 -18.48 13.84
N GLN A 311 -1.43 -18.99 12.79
CA GLN A 311 -2.10 -19.26 11.52
C GLN A 311 -3.25 -20.26 11.68
N GLU A 312 -3.03 -21.34 12.43
CA GLU A 312 -4.04 -22.36 12.69
C GLU A 312 -5.21 -21.80 13.52
N ALA A 313 -4.92 -21.06 14.60
CA ALA A 313 -5.92 -20.44 15.46
C ALA A 313 -6.78 -19.44 14.68
N PHE A 314 -6.15 -18.57 13.90
CA PHE A 314 -6.82 -17.60 13.03
C PHE A 314 -7.77 -18.28 12.02
N ALA A 315 -7.29 -19.30 11.32
CA ALA A 315 -8.07 -20.00 10.32
C ALA A 315 -9.28 -20.72 10.97
N LYS A 316 -9.07 -21.34 12.15
CA LYS A 316 -10.13 -22.02 12.90
C LYS A 316 -11.22 -21.08 13.40
N GLU A 317 -10.82 -19.92 13.94
CA GLU A 317 -11.74 -18.90 14.46
C GLU A 317 -12.59 -18.27 13.35
N ARG A 318 -12.00 -18.01 12.17
CA ARG A 318 -12.64 -17.32 11.05
C ARG A 318 -13.47 -18.22 10.15
N GLY A 319 -13.28 -19.54 10.23
CA GLY A 319 -14.09 -20.53 9.52
C GLY A 319 -13.45 -21.13 8.26
N ALA A 320 -14.22 -21.99 7.58
CA ALA A 320 -13.74 -22.84 6.50
C ALA A 320 -13.13 -22.08 5.32
N ASP A 321 -13.75 -20.96 4.91
CA ASP A 321 -13.28 -20.13 3.80
C ASP A 321 -11.88 -19.55 4.05
N TYR A 322 -11.61 -19.14 5.29
CA TYR A 322 -10.29 -18.65 5.68
C TYR A 322 -9.25 -19.78 5.72
N LEU A 323 -9.66 -20.95 6.22
CA LEU A 323 -8.78 -22.13 6.22
C LEU A 323 -8.38 -22.54 4.81
N GLU A 324 -9.32 -22.51 3.85
CA GLU A 324 -9.04 -22.79 2.45
C GLU A 324 -8.06 -21.78 1.87
N LEU A 325 -8.29 -20.48 2.08
CA LEU A 325 -7.39 -19.42 1.59
C LEU A 325 -5.98 -19.53 2.20
N VAL A 326 -5.84 -19.84 3.48
CA VAL A 326 -4.53 -20.07 4.10
C VAL A 326 -3.80 -21.22 3.41
N LYS A 327 -4.49 -22.34 3.15
CA LYS A 327 -3.92 -23.51 2.43
C LYS A 327 -3.55 -23.17 0.99
N GLU A 328 -4.40 -22.40 0.27
CA GLU A 328 -4.09 -21.95 -1.08
C GLU A 328 -2.83 -21.06 -1.12
N ILE A 329 -2.71 -20.11 -0.18
CA ILE A 329 -1.52 -19.27 -0.07
C ILE A 329 -0.28 -20.13 0.20
N GLN A 330 -0.34 -21.03 1.19
CA GLN A 330 0.80 -21.92 1.53
C GLN A 330 1.20 -22.83 0.36
N ALA A 331 0.22 -23.38 -0.39
CA ALA A 331 0.47 -24.22 -1.54
C ALA A 331 1.11 -23.47 -2.72
N ALA A 332 0.85 -22.18 -2.85
CA ALA A 332 1.42 -21.34 -3.89
C ALA A 332 2.94 -21.11 -3.73
N ALA A 333 3.52 -21.43 -2.57
CA ALA A 333 4.97 -21.39 -2.32
C ALA A 333 5.77 -22.48 -3.04
N LYS A 334 5.09 -23.50 -3.55
CA LYS A 334 5.67 -24.58 -4.38
C LYS A 334 5.55 -24.17 -5.86
#